data_14c21b6932b98ae835136468c4704abb
#
_entry.id   14c21b6932b98ae835136468c4704abb
#
_cell.length_a   1.000
_cell.length_b   1.000
_cell.length_c   1.000
_cell.angle_alpha   90.00
_cell.angle_beta   90.00
_cell.angle_gamma   90.00
#
_symmetry.space_group_name_H-M   'P 1'
#
loop_
_entity.id
_entity.type
_entity.pdbx_description
1 polymer ?
#
loop_
_entity_poly.entity_id
_entity_poly.type
_entity_poly.pdbx_seq_one_letter_code
_entity_poly.pdbx_strand_id
1 'polypeptide(L)'
;PQPAAPRYSRVAIALHWAIALMIVGAFAAGTLLEDMAFSPFKLKLISWHKWTGVSIFALVAVRIVWRLTHRPPPLPATTPDWQRRAASAGHLALYALMVVIPISGWLYSSAAGIQTVWLGVVPLPDLLDPREATADLLHAVHGGLNKGLLVLVLGHVAVALHHHYRLRDGLLRRMRPYWSRR
;
A
#
# COMPACT_ATOMS: atom_id res chain seq x y z
N PRO A 1 -13.57 18.13 -31.15
CA PRO A 1 -12.95 17.04 -30.38
C PRO A 1 -12.50 17.60 -29.02
N GLN A 2 -13.11 17.14 -27.93
CA GLN A 2 -12.66 17.53 -26.61
C GLN A 2 -11.21 17.04 -26.42
N PRO A 3 -10.29 17.86 -25.89
CA PRO A 3 -8.93 17.46 -25.63
C PRO A 3 -8.95 16.26 -24.66
N ALA A 4 -8.15 15.23 -24.97
CA ALA A 4 -8.06 14.03 -24.13
C ALA A 4 -7.72 14.43 -22.68
N ALA A 5 -8.51 13.96 -21.72
CA ALA A 5 -8.30 14.26 -20.31
C ALA A 5 -6.86 13.92 -19.89
N PRO A 6 -6.15 14.81 -19.16
CA PRO A 6 -4.77 14.61 -18.79
C PRO A 6 -4.61 13.32 -17.96
N ARG A 7 -3.69 12.44 -18.35
CA ARG A 7 -3.41 11.16 -17.69
C ARG A 7 -2.19 11.25 -16.79
N TYR A 8 -2.10 10.36 -15.83
CA TYR A 8 -0.86 10.14 -15.06
C TYR A 8 0.25 9.58 -15.97
N SER A 9 1.51 9.82 -15.60
CA SER A 9 2.66 9.24 -16.28
C SER A 9 2.64 7.71 -16.21
N ARG A 10 3.29 7.05 -17.17
CA ARG A 10 3.40 5.58 -17.20
C ARG A 10 4.00 5.03 -15.91
N VAL A 11 5.03 5.71 -15.38
CA VAL A 11 5.70 5.33 -14.13
C VAL A 11 4.73 5.42 -12.96
N ALA A 12 3.97 6.52 -12.82
CA ALA A 12 2.99 6.67 -11.76
C ALA A 12 1.90 5.59 -11.77
N ILE A 13 1.45 5.21 -12.99
CA ILE A 13 0.45 4.13 -13.17
C ILE A 13 1.06 2.77 -12.82
N ALA A 14 2.27 2.46 -13.30
CA ALA A 14 2.94 1.20 -13.00
C ALA A 14 3.20 1.02 -11.50
N LEU A 15 3.75 2.05 -10.84
CA LEU A 15 3.97 2.05 -9.38
C LEU A 15 2.65 1.88 -8.61
N HIS A 16 1.56 2.53 -9.06
CA HIS A 16 0.26 2.39 -8.41
C HIS A 16 -0.21 0.94 -8.41
N TRP A 17 -0.27 0.32 -9.59
CA TRP A 17 -0.80 -1.03 -9.73
C TRP A 17 0.12 -2.09 -9.12
N ALA A 18 1.45 -1.92 -9.23
CA ALA A 18 2.40 -2.81 -8.56
C ALA A 18 2.20 -2.80 -7.04
N ILE A 19 2.15 -1.61 -6.42
CA ILE A 19 1.92 -1.47 -4.98
C ILE A 19 0.54 -2.02 -4.59
N ALA A 20 -0.51 -1.72 -5.36
CA ALA A 20 -1.87 -2.20 -5.07
C ALA A 20 -1.95 -3.74 -5.07
N LEU A 21 -1.37 -4.41 -6.07
CA LEU A 21 -1.33 -5.87 -6.15
C LEU A 21 -0.50 -6.47 -5.00
N MET A 22 0.63 -5.87 -4.66
CA MET A 22 1.45 -6.32 -3.55
C MET A 22 0.76 -6.16 -2.20
N ILE A 23 -0.01 -5.08 -1.98
CA ILE A 23 -0.81 -4.89 -0.76
C ILE A 23 -1.87 -5.99 -0.65
N VAL A 24 -2.59 -6.31 -1.72
CA VAL A 24 -3.57 -7.40 -1.73
C VAL A 24 -2.90 -8.74 -1.37
N GLY A 25 -1.77 -9.05 -1.99
CA GLY A 25 -1.01 -10.27 -1.70
C GLY A 25 -0.47 -10.33 -0.26
N ALA A 26 0.09 -9.21 0.24
CA ALA A 26 0.60 -9.13 1.61
C ALA A 26 -0.52 -9.26 2.64
N PHE A 27 -1.68 -8.63 2.40
CA PHE A 27 -2.84 -8.74 3.26
C PHE A 27 -3.38 -10.17 3.30
N ALA A 28 -3.54 -10.82 2.14
CA ALA A 28 -3.97 -12.22 2.06
C ALA A 28 -2.98 -13.16 2.77
N ALA A 29 -1.67 -12.97 2.58
CA ALA A 29 -0.66 -13.74 3.28
C ALA A 29 -0.72 -13.52 4.79
N GLY A 30 -0.88 -12.27 5.24
CA GLY A 30 -1.00 -11.92 6.67
C GLY A 30 -2.21 -12.59 7.34
N THR A 31 -3.38 -12.55 6.71
CA THR A 31 -4.59 -13.21 7.25
C THR A 31 -4.45 -14.73 7.30
N LEU A 32 -3.85 -15.35 6.29
CA LEU A 32 -3.59 -16.79 6.29
C LEU A 32 -2.62 -17.21 7.41
N LEU A 33 -1.64 -16.35 7.73
CA LEU A 33 -0.64 -16.63 8.77
C LEU A 33 -1.24 -16.68 10.18
N GLU A 34 -2.31 -15.94 10.46
CA GLU A 34 -2.95 -15.91 11.78
C GLU A 34 -3.47 -17.29 12.19
N ASP A 35 -4.18 -17.97 11.30
CA ASP A 35 -4.84 -19.25 11.59
C ASP A 35 -4.01 -20.50 11.24
N MET A 36 -2.83 -20.30 10.63
CA MET A 36 -2.02 -21.41 10.16
C MET A 36 -1.22 -22.08 11.28
N ALA A 37 -1.32 -23.41 11.42
CA ALA A 37 -0.46 -24.19 12.29
C ALA A 37 1.02 -24.07 11.87
N PHE A 38 1.93 -24.19 12.85
CA PHE A 38 3.36 -24.13 12.58
C PHE A 38 3.79 -25.24 11.58
N SER A 39 4.45 -24.84 10.50
CA SER A 39 4.89 -25.75 9.43
C SER A 39 6.02 -25.10 8.61
N PRO A 40 6.80 -25.88 7.85
CA PRO A 40 7.79 -25.33 6.92
C PRO A 40 7.17 -24.37 5.90
N PHE A 41 5.92 -24.58 5.51
CA PHE A 41 5.21 -23.67 4.62
C PHE A 41 4.85 -22.33 5.30
N LYS A 42 4.43 -22.35 6.59
CA LYS A 42 4.22 -21.13 7.37
C LYS A 42 5.48 -20.28 7.42
N LEU A 43 6.65 -20.87 7.63
CA LEU A 43 7.92 -20.14 7.64
C LEU A 43 8.25 -19.48 6.30
N LYS A 44 7.98 -20.18 5.18
CA LYS A 44 8.13 -19.60 3.83
C LYS A 44 7.16 -18.43 3.62
N LEU A 45 5.91 -18.59 4.03
CA LEU A 45 4.89 -17.55 3.88
C LEU A 45 5.21 -16.31 4.72
N ILE A 46 5.74 -16.49 5.94
CA ILE A 46 6.28 -15.38 6.78
C ILE A 46 7.39 -14.64 6.01
N SER A 47 8.33 -15.37 5.42
CA SER A 47 9.43 -14.77 4.65
C SER A 47 8.90 -13.98 3.45
N TRP A 48 7.99 -14.54 2.67
CA TRP A 48 7.38 -13.85 1.52
C TRP A 48 6.58 -12.61 1.94
N HIS A 49 5.82 -12.70 3.05
CA HIS A 49 5.10 -11.55 3.61
C HIS A 49 6.07 -10.43 3.99
N LYS A 50 7.16 -10.74 4.71
CA LYS A 50 8.20 -9.77 5.07
C LYS A 50 8.86 -9.15 3.83
N TRP A 51 9.25 -9.95 2.83
CA TRP A 51 9.86 -9.46 1.59
C TRP A 51 8.93 -8.53 0.83
N THR A 52 7.65 -8.90 0.76
CA THR A 52 6.62 -8.07 0.14
C THR A 52 6.47 -6.75 0.89
N GLY A 53 6.45 -6.76 2.22
CA GLY A 53 6.38 -5.55 3.05
C GLY A 53 7.56 -4.60 2.82
N VAL A 54 8.79 -5.10 2.81
CA VAL A 54 10.01 -4.31 2.51
C VAL A 54 9.95 -3.74 1.08
N SER A 55 9.50 -4.55 0.11
CA SER A 55 9.39 -4.12 -1.28
C SER A 55 8.29 -3.05 -1.46
N ILE A 56 7.15 -3.18 -0.77
CA ILE A 56 6.11 -2.13 -0.74
C ILE A 56 6.70 -0.83 -0.20
N PHE A 57 7.41 -0.88 0.93
CA PHE A 57 8.04 0.29 1.52
C PHE A 57 8.98 1.01 0.53
N ALA A 58 9.86 0.25 -0.14
CA ALA A 58 10.78 0.80 -1.13
C ALA A 58 10.03 1.42 -2.33
N LEU A 59 9.02 0.73 -2.88
CA LEU A 59 8.22 1.23 -4.00
C LEU A 59 7.39 2.46 -3.62
N VAL A 60 6.89 2.53 -2.39
CA VAL A 60 6.17 3.70 -1.87
C VAL A 60 7.12 4.89 -1.75
N ALA A 61 8.36 4.69 -1.27
CA ALA A 61 9.37 5.75 -1.24
C ALA A 61 9.66 6.29 -2.65
N VAL A 62 9.88 5.40 -3.62
CA VAL A 62 10.05 5.78 -5.04
C VAL A 62 8.82 6.54 -5.55
N ARG A 63 7.61 6.08 -5.22
CA ARG A 63 6.37 6.73 -5.65
C ARG A 63 6.18 8.12 -5.03
N ILE A 64 6.58 8.32 -3.77
CA ILE A 64 6.56 9.64 -3.11
C ILE A 64 7.52 10.59 -3.83
N VAL A 65 8.76 10.17 -4.04
CA VAL A 65 9.76 10.97 -4.78
C VAL A 65 9.26 11.31 -6.18
N TRP A 66 8.71 10.31 -6.89
CA TRP A 66 8.13 10.55 -8.21
C TRP A 66 7.01 11.59 -8.18
N ARG A 67 6.11 11.53 -7.19
CA ARG A 67 5.01 12.47 -7.04
C ARG A 67 5.47 13.89 -6.70
N LEU A 68 6.55 14.04 -5.96
CA LEU A 68 7.13 15.34 -5.61
C LEU A 68 7.78 16.01 -6.82
N THR A 69 8.39 15.22 -7.71
CA THR A 69 9.07 15.71 -8.92
C THR A 69 8.15 15.82 -10.15
N HIS A 70 7.02 15.10 -10.17
CA HIS A 70 6.07 15.03 -11.30
C HIS A 70 4.66 15.33 -10.81
N ARG A 71 4.20 16.55 -11.04
CA ARG A 71 2.87 16.99 -10.60
C ARG A 71 1.75 16.10 -11.17
N PRO A 72 0.84 15.61 -10.33
CA PRO A 72 -0.32 14.85 -10.80
C PRO A 72 -1.25 15.74 -11.64
N PRO A 73 -2.03 15.15 -12.58
CA PRO A 73 -3.04 15.90 -13.31
C PRO A 73 -4.05 16.54 -12.35
N PRO A 74 -4.45 17.81 -12.56
CA PRO A 74 -5.41 18.47 -11.71
C PRO A 74 -6.78 17.78 -11.76
N LEU A 75 -7.52 17.84 -10.66
CA LEU A 75 -8.92 17.42 -10.65
C LEU A 75 -9.75 18.32 -11.59
N PRO A 76 -10.89 17.81 -12.13
CA PRO A 76 -11.79 18.62 -12.93
C PRO A 76 -12.14 19.93 -12.22
N ALA A 77 -12.27 21.03 -12.97
CA ALA A 77 -12.61 22.34 -12.41
C ALA A 77 -13.98 22.33 -11.68
N THR A 78 -14.89 21.45 -12.11
CA THR A 78 -16.21 21.24 -11.53
C THR A 78 -16.20 20.47 -10.21
N THR A 79 -15.03 19.94 -9.75
CA THR A 79 -14.96 19.21 -8.49
C THR A 79 -15.13 20.17 -7.31
N PRO A 80 -16.11 19.96 -6.41
CA PRO A 80 -16.30 20.78 -5.21
C PRO A 80 -15.07 20.76 -4.27
N ASP A 81 -14.83 21.85 -3.56
CA ASP A 81 -13.65 21.99 -2.71
C ASP A 81 -13.56 20.94 -1.58
N TRP A 82 -14.70 20.56 -1.00
CA TRP A 82 -14.73 19.52 0.02
C TRP A 82 -14.29 18.16 -0.54
N GLN A 83 -14.64 17.83 -1.79
CA GLN A 83 -14.18 16.59 -2.45
C GLN A 83 -12.68 16.64 -2.72
N ARG A 84 -12.13 17.78 -3.11
CA ARG A 84 -10.68 17.98 -3.30
C ARG A 84 -9.93 17.76 -2.00
N ARG A 85 -10.43 18.34 -0.88
CA ARG A 85 -9.84 18.15 0.45
C ARG A 85 -9.94 16.70 0.91
N ALA A 86 -11.10 16.07 0.76
CA ALA A 86 -11.31 14.67 1.10
C ALA A 86 -10.37 13.73 0.31
N ALA A 87 -10.23 13.95 -1.01
CA ALA A 87 -9.31 13.18 -1.85
C ALA A 87 -7.84 13.36 -1.41
N SER A 88 -7.44 14.59 -1.08
CA SER A 88 -6.09 14.88 -0.59
C SER A 88 -5.82 14.21 0.75
N ALA A 89 -6.75 14.31 1.70
CA ALA A 89 -6.64 13.66 3.02
C ALA A 89 -6.62 12.14 2.91
N GLY A 90 -7.48 11.55 2.07
CA GLY A 90 -7.51 10.11 1.83
C GLY A 90 -6.21 9.59 1.22
N HIS A 91 -5.65 10.30 0.24
CA HIS A 91 -4.34 9.93 -0.32
C HIS A 91 -3.21 10.08 0.71
N LEU A 92 -3.21 11.15 1.52
CA LEU A 92 -2.22 11.32 2.58
C LEU A 92 -2.28 10.18 3.60
N ALA A 93 -3.49 9.82 4.04
CA ALA A 93 -3.69 8.71 4.97
C ALA A 93 -3.23 7.36 4.38
N LEU A 94 -3.54 7.09 3.09
CA LEU A 94 -3.04 5.90 2.40
C LEU A 94 -1.50 5.88 2.35
N TYR A 95 -0.84 6.99 1.99
CA TYR A 95 0.63 7.05 1.98
C TYR A 95 1.20 6.87 3.38
N ALA A 96 0.63 7.49 4.40
CA ALA A 96 1.07 7.33 5.78
C ALA A 96 1.01 5.87 6.22
N LEU A 97 -0.11 5.18 5.99
CA LEU A 97 -0.25 3.78 6.35
C LEU A 97 0.69 2.87 5.55
N MET A 98 0.87 3.11 4.24
CA MET A 98 1.81 2.34 3.41
C MET A 98 3.27 2.47 3.86
N VAL A 99 3.63 3.52 4.59
CA VAL A 99 4.95 3.70 5.23
C VAL A 99 4.98 3.07 6.63
N VAL A 100 3.98 3.37 7.45
CA VAL A 100 3.97 2.98 8.88
C VAL A 100 3.78 1.46 9.05
N ILE A 101 2.96 0.82 8.21
CA ILE A 101 2.67 -0.62 8.32
C ILE A 101 3.93 -1.48 8.12
N PRO A 102 4.74 -1.32 7.06
CA PRO A 102 5.98 -2.08 6.93
C PRO A 102 6.97 -1.82 8.08
N ILE A 103 7.06 -0.60 8.57
CA ILE A 103 7.90 -0.26 9.74
C ILE A 103 7.38 -0.99 10.99
N SER A 104 6.08 -0.98 11.26
CA SER A 104 5.51 -1.69 12.41
C SER A 104 5.75 -3.20 12.33
N GLY A 105 5.67 -3.80 11.15
CA GLY A 105 5.99 -5.21 10.92
C GLY A 105 7.47 -5.53 11.11
N TRP A 106 8.36 -4.61 10.74
CA TRP A 106 9.79 -4.75 10.97
C TRP A 106 10.12 -4.65 12.47
N LEU A 107 9.56 -3.69 13.19
CA LEU A 107 9.69 -3.56 14.64
C LEU A 107 9.15 -4.80 15.36
N TYR A 108 7.98 -5.30 14.95
CA TYR A 108 7.42 -6.54 15.47
C TYR A 108 8.39 -7.72 15.26
N SER A 109 8.92 -7.87 14.07
CA SER A 109 9.87 -8.93 13.74
C SER A 109 11.14 -8.87 14.61
N SER A 110 11.69 -7.66 14.83
CA SER A 110 12.85 -7.44 15.68
C SER A 110 12.53 -7.80 17.14
N ALA A 111 11.41 -7.32 17.69
CA ALA A 111 10.99 -7.61 19.07
C ALA A 111 10.66 -9.10 19.28
N ALA A 112 10.25 -9.82 18.25
CA ALA A 112 10.05 -11.27 18.27
C ALA A 112 11.35 -12.08 18.12
N GLY A 113 12.50 -11.44 17.94
CA GLY A 113 13.79 -12.11 17.73
C GLY A 113 13.91 -12.83 16.39
N ILE A 114 13.10 -12.45 15.39
CA ILE A 114 13.08 -13.10 14.08
C ILE A 114 13.59 -12.10 13.02
N GLN A 115 14.90 -12.10 12.77
CA GLN A 115 15.53 -11.20 11.82
C GLN A 115 14.85 -11.22 10.46
N THR A 116 14.71 -10.05 9.84
CA THR A 116 14.23 -9.91 8.47
C THR A 116 15.39 -9.97 7.50
N VAL A 117 15.43 -11.00 6.65
CA VAL A 117 16.41 -11.13 5.56
C VAL A 117 15.67 -10.95 4.25
N TRP A 118 15.75 -9.76 3.65
CA TRP A 118 15.01 -9.44 2.43
C TRP A 118 15.51 -10.26 1.25
N LEU A 119 14.58 -10.91 0.54
CA LEU A 119 14.82 -11.85 -0.57
C LEU A 119 15.79 -13.00 -0.21
N GLY A 120 15.99 -13.29 1.07
CA GLY A 120 16.93 -14.30 1.54
C GLY A 120 18.41 -13.91 1.43
N VAL A 121 18.73 -12.67 1.08
CA VAL A 121 20.10 -12.19 0.78
C VAL A 121 20.50 -10.96 1.58
N VAL A 122 19.57 -10.02 1.83
CA VAL A 122 19.89 -8.77 2.50
C VAL A 122 19.35 -8.78 3.93
N PRO A 123 20.19 -9.01 4.94
CA PRO A 123 19.76 -8.92 6.33
C PRO A 123 19.49 -7.46 6.70
N LEU A 124 18.28 -7.19 7.21
CA LEU A 124 17.96 -5.90 7.80
C LEU A 124 18.38 -5.90 9.27
N PRO A 125 18.89 -4.78 9.81
CA PRO A 125 19.26 -4.70 11.22
C PRO A 125 18.02 -4.86 12.10
N ASP A 126 18.17 -5.54 13.23
CA ASP A 126 17.14 -5.53 14.26
C ASP A 126 17.16 -4.18 14.97
N LEU A 127 15.97 -3.57 15.12
CA LEU A 127 15.81 -2.23 15.68
C LEU A 127 15.47 -2.26 17.17
N LEU A 128 15.07 -3.41 17.68
CA LEU A 128 14.67 -3.64 19.06
C LEU A 128 15.27 -4.96 19.57
N ASP A 129 15.59 -5.00 20.86
CA ASP A 129 15.93 -6.24 21.53
C ASP A 129 14.70 -7.14 21.67
N PRO A 130 14.87 -8.47 21.60
CA PRO A 130 13.78 -9.43 21.76
C PRO A 130 13.09 -9.28 23.12
N ARG A 131 11.76 -9.03 23.09
CA ARG A 131 10.91 -8.90 24.25
C ARG A 131 9.48 -9.28 23.90
N GLU A 132 8.95 -10.34 24.51
CA GLU A 132 7.63 -10.90 24.23
C GLU A 132 6.51 -9.84 24.33
N ALA A 133 6.41 -9.13 25.45
CA ALA A 133 5.38 -8.10 25.64
C ALA A 133 5.43 -6.98 24.59
N THR A 134 6.62 -6.62 24.09
CA THR A 134 6.78 -5.64 23.02
C THR A 134 6.37 -6.24 21.67
N ALA A 135 6.70 -7.49 21.43
CA ALA A 135 6.30 -8.20 20.21
C ALA A 135 4.76 -8.32 20.12
N ASP A 136 4.09 -8.70 21.22
CA ASP A 136 2.61 -8.80 21.28
C ASP A 136 1.94 -7.45 21.00
N LEU A 137 2.43 -6.38 21.61
CA LEU A 137 1.93 -5.03 21.36
C LEU A 137 2.10 -4.64 19.89
N LEU A 138 3.29 -4.84 19.32
CA LEU A 138 3.58 -4.48 17.94
C LEU A 138 2.81 -5.35 16.94
N HIS A 139 2.56 -6.62 17.26
CA HIS A 139 1.67 -7.49 16.49
C HIS A 139 0.25 -6.93 16.46
N ALA A 140 -0.30 -6.55 17.63
CA ALA A 140 -1.64 -5.94 17.71
C ALA A 140 -1.71 -4.60 16.94
N VAL A 141 -0.69 -3.75 17.06
CA VAL A 141 -0.58 -2.48 16.33
C VAL A 141 -0.53 -2.73 14.82
N HIS A 142 0.34 -3.65 14.36
CA HIS A 142 0.46 -4.01 12.94
C HIS A 142 -0.88 -4.52 12.38
N GLY A 143 -1.55 -5.41 13.08
CA GLY A 143 -2.87 -5.92 12.71
C GLY A 143 -3.94 -4.81 12.66
N GLY A 144 -3.97 -3.92 13.65
CA GLY A 144 -4.89 -2.78 13.70
C GLY A 144 -4.67 -1.80 12.54
N LEU A 145 -3.42 -1.45 12.24
CA LEU A 145 -3.07 -0.59 11.10
C LEU A 145 -3.48 -1.22 9.75
N ASN A 146 -3.29 -2.53 9.59
CA ASN A 146 -3.73 -3.24 8.38
C ASN A 146 -5.25 -3.21 8.19
N LYS A 147 -6.04 -3.36 9.27
CA LYS A 147 -7.50 -3.19 9.22
C LYS A 147 -7.88 -1.76 8.80
N GLY A 148 -7.19 -0.76 9.34
CA GLY A 148 -7.35 0.64 8.92
C GLY A 148 -7.03 0.86 7.44
N LEU A 149 -5.94 0.28 6.95
CA LEU A 149 -5.58 0.34 5.53
C LEU A 149 -6.64 -0.33 4.66
N LEU A 150 -7.17 -1.49 5.06
CA LEU A 150 -8.24 -2.18 4.32
C LEU A 150 -9.46 -1.28 4.15
N VAL A 151 -9.93 -0.66 5.24
CA VAL A 151 -11.08 0.27 5.19
C VAL A 151 -10.82 1.43 4.24
N LEU A 152 -9.62 2.04 4.31
CA LEU A 152 -9.26 3.15 3.42
C LEU A 152 -9.14 2.72 1.96
N VAL A 153 -8.60 1.53 1.67
CA VAL A 153 -8.50 0.99 0.31
C VAL A 153 -9.89 0.70 -0.25
N LEU A 154 -10.78 0.09 0.54
CA LEU A 154 -12.17 -0.16 0.12
C LEU A 154 -12.90 1.17 -0.16
N GLY A 155 -12.74 2.17 0.70
CA GLY A 155 -13.28 3.51 0.47
C GLY A 155 -12.70 4.17 -0.78
N HIS A 156 -11.39 4.08 -1.01
CA HIS A 156 -10.73 4.60 -2.20
C HIS A 156 -11.27 3.95 -3.49
N VAL A 157 -11.42 2.63 -3.49
CA VAL A 157 -11.99 1.91 -4.63
C VAL A 157 -13.46 2.28 -4.84
N ALA A 158 -14.26 2.34 -3.78
CA ALA A 158 -15.67 2.72 -3.85
C ALA A 158 -15.86 4.13 -4.45
N VAL A 159 -15.06 5.10 -4.00
CA VAL A 159 -15.08 6.46 -4.56
C VAL A 159 -14.66 6.46 -6.02
N ALA A 160 -13.61 5.73 -6.41
CA ALA A 160 -13.17 5.64 -7.80
C ALA A 160 -14.26 5.02 -8.71
N LEU A 161 -14.96 3.99 -8.23
CA LEU A 161 -16.07 3.37 -8.96
C LEU A 161 -17.29 4.30 -9.03
N HIS A 162 -17.62 5.03 -7.95
CA HIS A 162 -18.68 6.04 -7.95
C HIS A 162 -18.42 7.13 -9.00
N HIS A 163 -17.19 7.66 -9.07
CA HIS A 163 -16.78 8.62 -10.10
C HIS A 163 -16.90 8.04 -11.51
N HIS A 164 -16.55 6.76 -11.68
CA HIS A 164 -16.61 6.11 -12.99
C HIS A 164 -18.03 5.85 -13.49
N TYR A 165 -18.91 5.26 -12.64
CA TYR A 165 -20.23 4.80 -13.06
C TYR A 165 -21.32 5.87 -12.92
N ARG A 166 -21.27 6.69 -11.85
CA ARG A 166 -22.31 7.69 -11.56
C ARG A 166 -21.95 9.07 -12.09
N LEU A 167 -20.76 9.57 -11.79
CA LEU A 167 -20.36 10.91 -12.24
C LEU A 167 -19.78 10.95 -13.65
N ARG A 168 -19.27 9.81 -14.14
CA ARG A 168 -18.71 9.65 -15.49
C ARG A 168 -17.65 10.70 -15.86
N ASP A 169 -16.91 11.20 -14.87
CA ASP A 169 -15.93 12.28 -14.99
C ASP A 169 -14.56 11.85 -15.54
N GLY A 170 -14.39 10.55 -15.83
CA GLY A 170 -13.18 10.01 -16.45
C GLY A 170 -11.98 9.86 -15.48
N LEU A 171 -12.11 10.14 -14.18
CA LEU A 171 -11.00 10.06 -13.22
C LEU A 171 -10.35 8.67 -13.19
N LEU A 172 -11.13 7.58 -13.18
CA LEU A 172 -10.61 6.22 -13.20
C LEU A 172 -9.78 5.95 -14.45
N ARG A 173 -10.17 6.50 -15.61
CA ARG A 173 -9.47 6.32 -16.89
C ARG A 173 -8.07 6.93 -16.86
N ARG A 174 -7.78 7.91 -15.98
CA ARG A 174 -6.47 8.55 -15.84
C ARG A 174 -5.42 7.59 -15.26
N MET A 175 -5.86 6.57 -14.49
CA MET A 175 -5.02 5.52 -13.87
C MET A 175 -5.13 4.16 -14.57
N ARG A 176 -5.88 4.07 -15.68
CA ARG A 176 -6.03 2.83 -16.43
C ARG A 176 -4.68 2.39 -17.01
N PRO A 177 -4.29 1.11 -16.85
CA PRO A 177 -3.07 0.57 -17.44
C PRO A 177 -3.05 0.76 -18.96
N TYR A 178 -1.86 0.94 -19.56
CA TYR A 178 -1.72 1.21 -21.01
C TYR A 178 -2.03 -0.01 -21.87
N TRP A 179 -1.83 -1.24 -21.35
CA TRP A 179 -2.14 -2.49 -22.07
C TRP A 179 -3.64 -2.77 -22.18
N SER A 180 -4.49 -2.06 -21.47
CA SER A 180 -5.94 -2.22 -21.52
C SER A 180 -6.63 -1.35 -22.59
N ARG A 181 -5.88 -0.90 -23.60
CA ARG A 181 -6.42 -0.22 -24.77
C ARG A 181 -6.91 -1.26 -25.78
N ARG A 182 -8.12 -1.72 -25.62
CA ARG A 182 -8.97 -2.24 -26.70
C ARG A 182 -10.33 -1.59 -26.59
#